data_04200ecec03c4feef202b664145bbafa
#
_entry.id   04200ecec03c4feef202b664145bbafa
#
_cell.length_a   1.000
_cell.length_b   1.000
_cell.length_c   1.000
_cell.angle_alpha   90.00
_cell.angle_beta   90.00
_cell.angle_gamma   90.00
#
_symmetry.space_group_name_H-M   'P 1'
#
loop_
_entity.id
_entity.type
_entity.pdbx_description
1 polymer ?
#
loop_
_entity_poly.entity_id
_entity_poly.type
_entity_poly.pdbx_seq_one_letter_code
_entity_poly.pdbx_strand_id
1 'polypeptide(L)'
;MARYVCLGLAILLIIATAALFAVAPGFGMYAWGTSDYVGTLALLGFFLWLLWIQYRVRLEVRTDGIVIKNLVYSHELTWGQLVGVDFGDGPWVRIDTTDGESINVMAIQAADGEYARREAVRLATLIDRHTA
;
A
#
# COMPACT_ATOMS: atom_id res chain seq x y z
N MET A 1 2.25 5.35 -7.85
CA MET A 1 3.12 6.28 -7.08
C MET A 1 3.54 5.72 -5.72
N ALA A 2 2.63 5.23 -4.89
CA ALA A 2 2.94 4.73 -3.54
C ALA A 2 4.13 3.74 -3.45
N ARG A 3 4.28 2.83 -4.42
CA ARG A 3 5.37 1.83 -4.41
C ARG A 3 6.77 2.44 -4.48
N TYR A 4 6.95 3.47 -5.31
CA TYR A 4 8.24 4.18 -5.42
C TYR A 4 8.54 5.00 -4.18
N VAL A 5 7.51 5.57 -3.55
CA VAL A 5 7.63 6.27 -2.27
C VAL A 5 8.06 5.29 -1.17
N CYS A 6 7.43 4.11 -1.07
CA CYS A 6 7.81 3.08 -0.11
C CYS A 6 9.26 2.62 -0.29
N LEU A 7 9.70 2.41 -1.55
CA LEU A 7 11.08 2.05 -1.86
C LEU A 7 12.06 3.16 -1.48
N GLY A 8 11.75 4.40 -1.82
CA GLY A 8 12.58 5.56 -1.46
C GLY A 8 12.72 5.73 0.04
N LEU A 9 11.62 5.58 0.79
CA LEU A 9 11.65 5.63 2.25
C LEU A 9 12.44 4.47 2.86
N ALA A 10 12.31 3.27 2.31
CA ALA A 10 13.09 2.10 2.79
C ALA A 10 14.59 2.33 2.60
N ILE A 11 15.01 2.81 1.43
CA ILE A 11 16.41 3.14 1.15
C ILE A 11 16.90 4.24 2.09
N LEU A 12 16.12 5.29 2.28
CA LEU A 12 16.44 6.39 3.18
C LEU A 12 16.63 5.92 4.63
N LEU A 13 15.74 5.06 5.13
CA LEU A 13 15.84 4.48 6.47
C LEU A 13 17.11 3.64 6.65
N ILE A 14 17.46 2.83 5.66
CA ILE A 14 18.68 2.02 5.70
C ILE A 14 19.92 2.91 5.73
N ILE A 15 19.98 3.93 4.86
CA ILE A 15 21.11 4.86 4.80
C ILE A 15 21.22 5.65 6.10
N ALA A 16 20.09 6.15 6.64
CA ALA A 16 20.07 6.90 7.90
C ALA A 16 20.55 6.04 9.08
N THR A 17 20.15 4.78 9.14
CA THR A 17 20.59 3.84 10.18
C THR A 17 22.09 3.53 10.05
N ALA A 18 22.58 3.32 8.84
CA ALA A 18 24.01 3.11 8.59
C ALA A 18 24.85 4.34 8.98
N ALA A 19 24.37 5.54 8.62
CA ALA A 19 25.02 6.80 9.02
C ALA A 19 25.00 7.00 10.55
N LEU A 20 23.89 6.67 11.20
CA LEU A 20 23.78 6.71 12.65
C LEU A 20 24.83 5.80 13.31
N PHE A 21 24.98 4.57 12.86
CA PHE A 21 25.97 3.62 13.39
C PHE A 21 27.42 4.04 13.13
N ALA A 22 27.68 4.76 12.03
CA ALA A 22 29.00 5.26 11.71
C ALA A 22 29.42 6.47 12.57
N VAL A 23 28.44 7.31 12.92
CA VAL A 23 28.72 8.63 13.52
C VAL A 23 28.48 8.63 15.04
N ALA A 24 27.42 7.98 15.52
CA ALA A 24 27.01 8.05 16.92
C ALA A 24 28.09 7.60 17.94
N PRO A 25 28.86 6.54 17.70
CA PRO A 25 29.91 6.12 18.62
C PRO A 25 31.02 7.17 18.80
N GLY A 26 31.21 8.05 17.81
CA GLY A 26 32.25 9.09 17.82
C GLY A 26 31.92 10.33 18.63
N PHE A 27 30.65 10.55 19.00
CA PHE A 27 30.25 11.74 19.73
C PHE A 27 30.59 11.75 21.23
N GLY A 28 31.08 10.65 21.79
CA GLY A 28 31.70 10.59 23.11
C GLY A 28 30.80 10.89 24.33
N MET A 29 29.56 11.35 24.12
CA MET A 29 28.64 11.71 25.20
C MET A 29 27.88 10.52 25.77
N TYR A 30 27.82 9.41 25.03
CA TYR A 30 27.15 8.17 25.42
C TYR A 30 27.87 6.95 24.81
N ALA A 31 28.18 5.97 25.64
CA ALA A 31 28.77 4.72 25.15
C ALA A 31 27.67 3.80 24.59
N TRP A 32 27.65 3.63 23.30
CA TRP A 32 26.73 2.71 22.65
C TRP A 32 26.95 1.26 23.08
N GLY A 33 25.95 0.68 23.69
CA GLY A 33 25.95 -0.71 24.11
C GLY A 33 25.28 -1.62 23.06
N THR A 34 25.41 -2.92 23.28
CA THR A 34 24.76 -3.94 22.42
C THR A 34 23.24 -3.74 22.32
N SER A 35 22.61 -3.32 23.41
CA SER A 35 21.16 -3.04 23.47
C SER A 35 20.74 -1.92 22.51
N ASP A 36 21.58 -0.90 22.30
CA ASP A 36 21.25 0.23 21.43
C ASP A 36 21.28 -0.20 19.96
N TYR A 37 22.26 -1.01 19.59
CA TYR A 37 22.33 -1.60 18.24
C TYR A 37 21.17 -2.55 17.98
N VAL A 38 20.86 -3.44 18.92
CA VAL A 38 19.73 -4.39 18.78
C VAL A 38 18.40 -3.65 18.71
N GLY A 39 18.17 -2.66 19.59
CA GLY A 39 16.97 -1.86 19.58
C GLY A 39 16.78 -1.09 18.28
N THR A 40 17.84 -0.45 17.79
CA THR A 40 17.80 0.30 16.51
C THR A 40 17.51 -0.62 15.31
N LEU A 41 18.15 -1.79 15.27
CA LEU A 41 17.90 -2.77 14.20
C LEU A 41 16.49 -3.36 14.27
N ALA A 42 15.98 -3.62 15.46
CA ALA A 42 14.59 -4.07 15.63
C ALA A 42 13.58 -3.01 15.15
N LEU A 43 13.84 -1.74 15.47
CA LEU A 43 13.01 -0.62 15.02
C LEU A 43 13.08 -0.46 13.49
N LEU A 44 14.27 -0.53 12.90
CA LEU A 44 14.45 -0.51 11.45
C LEU A 44 13.67 -1.65 10.80
N GLY A 45 13.82 -2.88 11.30
CA GLY A 45 13.11 -4.05 10.80
C GLY A 45 11.58 -3.88 10.85
N PHE A 46 11.07 -3.31 11.94
CA PHE A 46 9.65 -3.02 12.09
C PHE A 46 9.15 -2.01 11.04
N PHE A 47 9.86 -0.91 10.82
CA PHE A 47 9.49 0.08 9.80
C PHE A 47 9.61 -0.47 8.38
N LEU A 48 10.64 -1.25 8.08
CA LEU A 48 10.78 -1.92 6.78
C LEU A 48 9.65 -2.91 6.54
N TRP A 49 9.22 -3.63 7.57
CA TRP A 49 8.07 -4.53 7.50
C TRP A 49 6.76 -3.76 7.21
N LEU A 50 6.51 -2.61 7.87
CA LEU A 50 5.35 -1.76 7.58
C LEU A 50 5.38 -1.25 6.13
N LEU A 51 6.54 -0.78 5.65
CA LEU A 51 6.70 -0.33 4.25
C LEU A 51 6.48 -1.48 3.26
N TRP A 52 6.91 -2.68 3.60
CA TRP A 52 6.69 -3.85 2.75
C TRP A 52 5.21 -4.24 2.65
N ILE A 53 4.47 -4.20 3.76
CA ILE A 53 3.02 -4.42 3.73
C ILE A 53 2.34 -3.38 2.83
N GLN A 54 2.70 -2.10 2.98
CA GLN A 54 2.16 -1.02 2.15
C GLN A 54 2.54 -1.17 0.67
N TYR A 55 3.75 -1.64 0.37
CA TYR A 55 4.21 -1.91 -0.98
C TYR A 55 3.38 -3.01 -1.67
N ARG A 56 2.84 -3.97 -0.93
CA ARG A 56 2.00 -5.06 -1.45
C ARG A 56 0.60 -4.64 -1.85
N VAL A 57 0.10 -3.51 -1.36
CA VAL A 57 -1.22 -2.99 -1.71
C VAL A 57 -1.28 -2.67 -3.19
N ARG A 58 -2.18 -3.36 -3.92
CA ARG A 58 -2.35 -3.17 -5.36
C ARG A 58 -3.69 -3.69 -5.86
N LEU A 59 -4.12 -3.15 -6.99
CA LEU A 59 -5.21 -3.65 -7.81
C LEU A 59 -4.61 -4.22 -9.10
N GLU A 60 -4.89 -5.48 -9.38
CA GLU A 60 -4.48 -6.14 -10.63
C GLU A 60 -5.73 -6.41 -11.47
N VAL A 61 -5.69 -5.95 -12.72
CA VAL A 61 -6.72 -6.26 -13.72
C VAL A 61 -6.28 -7.48 -14.49
N ARG A 62 -7.13 -8.52 -14.51
CA ARG A 62 -6.91 -9.76 -15.26
C ARG A 62 -7.95 -9.89 -16.37
N THR A 63 -7.77 -10.87 -17.23
CA THR A 63 -8.70 -11.19 -18.33
C THR A 63 -10.08 -11.62 -17.82
N ASP A 64 -10.12 -12.34 -16.72
CA ASP A 64 -11.29 -12.96 -16.11
C ASP A 64 -11.88 -12.16 -14.94
N GLY A 65 -11.18 -11.13 -14.48
CA GLY A 65 -11.63 -10.32 -13.35
C GLY A 65 -10.56 -9.39 -12.79
N ILE A 66 -10.65 -9.12 -11.51
CA ILE A 66 -9.71 -8.28 -10.77
C ILE A 66 -9.21 -8.97 -9.51
N VAL A 67 -7.99 -8.64 -9.13
CA VAL A 67 -7.40 -9.04 -7.84
C VAL A 67 -7.09 -7.79 -7.03
N ILE A 68 -7.76 -7.69 -5.89
CA ILE A 68 -7.58 -6.59 -4.94
C ILE A 68 -6.66 -7.10 -3.83
N LYS A 69 -5.47 -6.52 -3.71
CA LYS A 69 -4.56 -6.80 -2.60
C LYS A 69 -4.53 -5.60 -1.67
N ASN A 70 -5.25 -5.71 -0.58
CA ASN A 70 -5.25 -4.76 0.51
C ASN A 70 -4.16 -5.11 1.55
N LEU A 71 -4.04 -4.30 2.61
CA LEU A 71 -3.05 -4.49 3.67
C LEU A 71 -3.15 -5.87 4.34
N VAL A 72 -4.36 -6.33 4.63
CA VAL A 72 -4.63 -7.55 5.39
C VAL A 72 -5.35 -8.60 4.53
N TYR A 73 -6.29 -8.16 3.69
CA TYR A 73 -7.15 -9.03 2.90
C TYR A 73 -6.83 -8.95 1.42
N SER A 74 -6.99 -10.07 0.72
CA SER A 74 -6.95 -10.12 -0.73
C SER A 74 -8.24 -10.72 -1.25
N HIS A 75 -8.82 -10.12 -2.28
CA HIS A 75 -10.03 -10.59 -2.94
C HIS A 75 -9.75 -10.83 -4.41
N GLU A 76 -10.19 -11.97 -4.92
CA GLU A 76 -10.22 -12.28 -6.34
C GLU A 76 -11.67 -12.30 -6.78
N LEU A 77 -12.02 -11.42 -7.72
CA LEU A 77 -13.38 -11.22 -8.19
C LEU A 77 -13.42 -11.37 -9.70
N THR A 78 -14.37 -12.15 -10.19
CA THR A 78 -14.66 -12.22 -11.62
C THR A 78 -15.47 -11.02 -12.06
N TRP A 79 -15.44 -10.69 -13.35
CA TRP A 79 -16.21 -9.55 -13.88
C TRP A 79 -17.71 -9.66 -13.55
N GLY A 80 -18.27 -10.87 -13.58
CA GLY A 80 -19.68 -11.09 -13.26
C GLY A 80 -20.06 -10.89 -11.78
N GLN A 81 -19.09 -10.78 -10.89
CA GLN A 81 -19.31 -10.49 -9.47
C GLN A 81 -19.27 -8.99 -9.17
N LEU A 82 -18.90 -8.16 -10.13
CA LEU A 82 -18.74 -6.72 -9.95
C LEU A 82 -20.00 -5.99 -10.40
N VAL A 83 -20.54 -5.15 -9.55
CA VAL A 83 -21.76 -4.35 -9.84
C VAL A 83 -21.40 -2.91 -10.15
N GLY A 84 -20.53 -2.29 -9.37
CA GLY A 84 -20.21 -0.89 -9.53
C GLY A 84 -18.99 -0.45 -8.74
N VAL A 85 -18.56 0.78 -9.01
CA VAL A 85 -17.45 1.45 -8.35
C VAL A 85 -17.94 2.77 -7.80
N ASP A 86 -17.72 3.00 -6.53
CA ASP A 86 -18.09 4.25 -5.86
C ASP A 86 -16.94 4.75 -4.98
N PHE A 87 -16.78 6.07 -4.91
CA PHE A 87 -15.84 6.66 -3.95
C PHE A 87 -16.46 6.79 -2.55
N GLY A 88 -17.77 6.81 -2.42
CA GLY A 88 -18.45 7.05 -1.16
C GLY A 88 -17.87 8.24 -0.38
N ASP A 89 -18.11 8.27 0.93
CA ASP A 89 -17.51 9.24 1.85
C ASP A 89 -16.19 8.75 2.47
N GLY A 90 -15.68 7.62 2.00
CA GLY A 90 -14.49 6.97 2.54
C GLY A 90 -13.18 7.41 1.86
N PRO A 91 -12.03 7.07 2.49
CA PRO A 91 -10.71 7.40 1.94
C PRO A 91 -10.30 6.52 0.75
N TRP A 92 -11.05 5.47 0.44
CA TRP A 92 -10.76 4.51 -0.63
C TRP A 92 -11.94 4.33 -1.56
N VAL A 93 -11.64 3.94 -2.79
CA VAL A 93 -12.66 3.46 -3.73
C VAL A 93 -13.29 2.18 -3.18
N ARG A 94 -14.61 2.06 -3.34
CA ARG A 94 -15.36 0.84 -3.04
C ARG A 94 -15.84 0.19 -4.32
N ILE A 95 -15.83 -1.13 -4.31
CA ILE A 95 -16.45 -1.95 -5.34
C ILE A 95 -17.62 -2.69 -4.70
N ASP A 96 -18.79 -2.54 -5.27
CA ASP A 96 -19.97 -3.29 -4.88
C ASP A 96 -20.03 -4.60 -5.67
N THR A 97 -20.33 -5.67 -4.97
CA THR A 97 -20.42 -7.02 -5.53
C THR A 97 -21.88 -7.48 -5.64
N THR A 98 -22.12 -8.47 -6.49
CA THR A 98 -23.44 -9.08 -6.69
C THR A 98 -24.01 -9.74 -5.41
N ASP A 99 -23.15 -10.07 -4.46
CA ASP A 99 -23.53 -10.63 -3.17
C ASP A 99 -23.98 -9.58 -2.16
N GLY A 100 -23.95 -8.28 -2.56
CA GLY A 100 -24.30 -7.15 -1.72
C GLY A 100 -23.20 -6.70 -0.77
N GLU A 101 -21.99 -7.21 -0.92
CA GLU A 101 -20.82 -6.76 -0.18
C GLU A 101 -20.15 -5.58 -0.88
N SER A 102 -19.57 -4.68 -0.08
CA SER A 102 -18.74 -3.58 -0.58
C SER A 102 -17.30 -3.78 -0.15
N ILE A 103 -16.39 -3.86 -1.12
CA ILE A 103 -14.97 -4.12 -0.91
C ILE A 103 -14.18 -2.84 -1.13
N ASN A 104 -13.40 -2.45 -0.14
CA ASN A 104 -12.52 -1.29 -0.25
C ASN A 104 -11.27 -1.63 -1.09
N VAL A 105 -10.95 -0.78 -2.07
CA VAL A 105 -9.74 -0.87 -2.88
C VAL A 105 -8.71 0.12 -2.34
N MET A 106 -7.87 -0.32 -1.42
CA MET A 106 -6.88 0.55 -0.77
C MET A 106 -5.79 1.04 -1.74
N ALA A 107 -5.66 0.41 -2.90
CA ALA A 107 -4.75 0.85 -3.95
C ALA A 107 -5.15 2.18 -4.61
N ILE A 108 -6.43 2.59 -4.49
CA ILE A 108 -6.97 3.83 -5.04
C ILE A 108 -7.49 4.67 -3.87
N GLN A 109 -6.72 5.67 -3.47
CA GLN A 109 -7.01 6.51 -2.32
C GLN A 109 -7.54 7.87 -2.75
N ALA A 110 -8.58 8.36 -2.07
CA ALA A 110 -9.13 9.68 -2.32
C ALA A 110 -8.08 10.80 -2.18
N ALA A 111 -7.08 10.61 -1.32
CA ALA A 111 -5.96 11.53 -1.13
C ALA A 111 -5.09 11.72 -2.38
N ASP A 112 -5.11 10.77 -3.33
CA ASP A 112 -4.40 10.89 -4.62
C ASP A 112 -5.13 11.81 -5.63
N GLY A 113 -6.27 12.39 -5.24
CA GLY A 113 -6.99 13.42 -5.97
C GLY A 113 -7.41 13.01 -7.37
N GLU A 114 -6.95 13.76 -8.36
CA GLU A 114 -7.26 13.57 -9.78
C GLU A 114 -6.82 12.18 -10.31
N TYR A 115 -5.71 11.67 -9.83
CA TYR A 115 -5.23 10.33 -10.18
C TYR A 115 -6.21 9.25 -9.74
N ALA A 116 -6.68 9.32 -8.50
CA ALA A 116 -7.65 8.39 -7.95
C ALA A 116 -8.98 8.40 -8.74
N ARG A 117 -9.45 9.59 -9.12
CA ARG A 117 -10.66 9.73 -9.93
C ARG A 117 -10.52 9.07 -11.30
N ARG A 118 -9.39 9.29 -11.98
CA ARG A 118 -9.11 8.66 -13.28
C ARG A 118 -9.07 7.15 -13.19
N GLU A 119 -8.42 6.61 -12.17
CA GLU A 119 -8.34 5.16 -11.96
C GLU A 119 -9.69 4.56 -11.61
N ALA A 120 -10.53 5.24 -10.82
CA ALA A 120 -11.88 4.81 -10.53
C ALA A 120 -12.78 4.79 -11.78
N VAL A 121 -12.73 5.84 -12.61
CA VAL A 121 -13.46 5.91 -13.88
C VAL A 121 -12.98 4.82 -14.84
N ARG A 122 -11.67 4.58 -14.90
CA ARG A 122 -11.10 3.50 -15.70
C ARG A 122 -11.63 2.14 -15.25
N LEU A 123 -11.65 1.89 -13.93
CA LEU A 123 -12.15 0.66 -13.37
C LEU A 123 -13.64 0.47 -13.65
N ALA A 124 -14.45 1.51 -13.45
CA ALA A 124 -15.88 1.50 -13.78
C ALA A 124 -16.12 1.18 -15.27
N THR A 125 -15.37 1.81 -16.18
CA THR A 125 -15.45 1.53 -17.62
C THR A 125 -15.07 0.10 -17.96
N LEU A 126 -14.08 -0.49 -17.28
CA LEU A 126 -13.69 -1.89 -17.47
C LEU A 126 -14.79 -2.84 -17.01
N ILE A 127 -15.42 -2.56 -15.87
CA ILE A 127 -16.56 -3.34 -15.37
C ILE A 127 -17.71 -3.29 -16.37
N ASP A 128 -18.12 -2.10 -16.81
CA ASP A 128 -19.20 -1.94 -17.79
C ASP A 128 -18.95 -2.71 -19.09
N ARG A 129 -17.71 -2.73 -19.58
CA ARG A 129 -17.34 -3.46 -20.80
C ARG A 129 -17.44 -4.98 -20.68
N HIS A 130 -17.26 -5.51 -19.48
CA HIS A 130 -17.23 -6.95 -19.26
C HIS A 130 -18.54 -7.49 -18.71
N THR A 131 -19.43 -6.59 -18.22
CA THR A 131 -20.77 -6.94 -17.73
C THR A 131 -21.88 -6.64 -18.75
N ALA A 132 -21.57 -5.86 -19.76
CA ALA A 132 -22.47 -5.64 -20.91
C ALA A 132 -22.38 -6.81 -21.90
#